data_26ba384e100647563f8f6c964d690c70
#
_entry.id   26ba384e100647563f8f6c964d690c70
#
_cell.length_a   1.000
_cell.length_b   1.000
_cell.length_c   1.000
_cell.angle_alpha   90.00
_cell.angle_beta   90.00
_cell.angle_gamma   90.00
#
_symmetry.space_group_name_H-M   'P 1'
#
loop_
_entity.id
_entity.type
_entity.pdbx_description
1 polymer ?
#
loop_
_entity_poly.entity_id
_entity_poly.type
_entity_poly.pdbx_seq_one_letter_code
_entity_poly.pdbx_strand_id
1 'polypeptide(L)'
;MTGPSVLTVLCCRPAPPANGASAPPGRLSDRVSGRPAGPIAGADQGDEPIVAADEPKTAAAIAKILAACAPLDVHFVGRRPGKQIDPLLAGRVLVVGDDADLAAVALRLLRKDLLGSVEIAYASPGRRTPVTDLWDLPLGPDAVRLAHTSEVDLVPLVRDDVGGVLVGVGYLGPVSGTVYVDERRVLRGAAHRLRVEPDREKGLAVTVTRRRFIGIGRRPTTTLGRAVQIGTVPSTVVRDGIPYPRPMDRWTFYKHTEPLRLVRGVV
;
A
#
# COMPACT_ATOMS: atom_id res chain seq x y z
N MET A 1 2.10 -26.18 22.42
CA MET A 1 1.12 -25.24 23.02
C MET A 1 1.74 -23.86 22.95
N THR A 2 1.48 -23.10 21.90
CA THR A 2 1.91 -21.71 21.76
C THR A 2 1.01 -20.86 22.66
N GLY A 3 1.59 -20.21 23.67
CA GLY A 3 0.87 -19.26 24.51
C GLY A 3 0.26 -18.13 23.69
N PRO A 4 -0.70 -17.36 24.23
CA PRO A 4 -1.31 -16.26 23.50
C PRO A 4 -0.23 -15.29 23.02
N SER A 5 -0.10 -15.16 21.70
CA SER A 5 0.79 -14.15 21.10
C SER A 5 0.36 -12.77 21.59
N VAL A 6 1.26 -12.05 22.22
CA VAL A 6 1.03 -10.65 22.60
C VAL A 6 0.76 -9.86 21.31
N LEU A 7 -0.42 -9.24 21.21
CA LEU A 7 -0.79 -8.42 20.08
C LEU A 7 -0.37 -6.97 20.33
N THR A 8 0.59 -6.48 19.55
CA THR A 8 1.02 -5.08 19.55
C THR A 8 0.21 -4.27 18.54
N VAL A 9 -0.33 -3.13 18.90
CA VAL A 9 -1.13 -2.28 18.00
C VAL A 9 -0.32 -1.04 17.59
N LEU A 10 -0.06 -0.90 16.30
CA LEU A 10 0.58 0.30 15.71
C LEU A 10 -0.48 1.15 15.01
N CYS A 11 -0.83 2.29 15.60
CA CYS A 11 -1.69 3.28 14.94
C CYS A 11 -0.82 4.26 14.14
N CYS A 12 -0.89 4.16 12.82
CA CYS A 12 -0.11 4.99 11.90
C CYS A 12 -0.71 6.38 11.72
N ARG A 13 -1.05 7.02 12.82
CA ARG A 13 -1.58 8.40 12.90
C ARG A 13 -0.92 9.12 14.09
N PRO A 14 -0.91 10.47 14.09
CA PRO A 14 -0.48 11.22 15.26
C PRO A 14 -1.38 10.89 16.47
N ALA A 15 -0.81 10.92 17.66
CA ALA A 15 -1.59 10.77 18.89
C ALA A 15 -2.69 11.86 18.93
N PRO A 16 -3.89 11.55 19.45
CA PRO A 16 -4.91 12.57 19.68
C PRO A 16 -4.33 13.62 20.65
N PRO A 17 -4.69 14.91 20.50
CA PRO A 17 -4.24 15.94 21.43
C PRO A 17 -4.69 15.56 22.85
N ALA A 18 -3.77 15.66 23.81
CA ALA A 18 -4.11 15.49 25.21
C ALA A 18 -5.24 16.49 25.55
N ASN A 19 -6.32 16.01 26.15
CA ASN A 19 -7.49 16.80 26.46
C ASN A 19 -7.10 18.13 27.17
N GLY A 20 -7.31 19.28 26.52
CA GLY A 20 -7.12 20.61 27.08
C GLY A 20 -6.40 21.65 26.23
N ALA A 21 -5.77 21.31 25.12
CA ALA A 21 -5.13 22.32 24.27
C ALA A 21 -6.00 22.65 23.05
N SER A 22 -6.73 23.76 23.11
CA SER A 22 -7.32 24.38 21.92
C SER A 22 -6.21 24.73 20.95
N ALA A 23 -6.33 24.28 19.71
CA ALA A 23 -5.40 24.64 18.64
C ALA A 23 -5.39 26.16 18.47
N PRO A 24 -4.22 26.81 18.36
CA PRO A 24 -4.15 28.23 18.06
C PRO A 24 -4.71 28.50 16.66
N PRO A 25 -5.46 29.60 16.44
CA PRO A 25 -5.96 29.96 15.12
C PRO A 25 -4.78 30.19 14.18
N GLY A 26 -4.78 29.47 13.06
CA GLY A 26 -3.74 29.56 12.05
C GLY A 26 -3.61 31.01 11.52
N ARG A 27 -2.42 31.56 11.58
CA ARG A 27 -2.06 32.81 10.89
C ARG A 27 -2.07 32.58 9.38
N LEU A 28 -2.97 33.29 8.73
CA LEU A 28 -2.91 33.55 7.28
C LEU A 28 -1.73 34.52 7.02
N SER A 29 -0.72 34.07 6.31
CA SER A 29 0.26 34.86 5.57
C SER A 29 0.97 33.88 4.63
N ASP A 30 1.18 34.03 3.36
CA ASP A 30 1.36 35.12 2.43
C ASP A 30 1.02 34.63 1.02
N ARG A 31 0.41 35.50 0.27
CA ARG A 31 0.21 35.32 -1.17
C ARG A 31 1.55 35.35 -1.89
N VAL A 32 1.92 34.26 -2.55
CA VAL A 32 2.88 34.31 -3.66
C VAL A 32 2.08 34.11 -4.95
N SER A 33 2.03 35.19 -5.71
CA SER A 33 1.44 35.25 -7.04
C SER A 33 2.33 34.53 -8.05
N GLY A 34 1.95 33.30 -8.43
CA GLY A 34 2.52 32.56 -9.55
C GLY A 34 1.39 32.21 -10.53
N ARG A 35 1.48 32.73 -11.75
CA ARG A 35 0.53 32.57 -12.84
C ARG A 35 0.37 31.09 -13.20
N PRO A 36 -0.84 30.49 -13.26
CA PRO A 36 -1.00 29.12 -13.68
C PRO A 36 -0.88 28.99 -15.19
N ALA A 37 -0.11 28.03 -15.65
CA ALA A 37 -0.13 27.56 -17.04
C ALA A 37 -1.50 26.88 -17.29
N GLY A 38 -2.07 27.16 -18.47
CA GLY A 38 -3.42 26.77 -18.85
C GLY A 38 -3.67 25.26 -18.91
N PRO A 39 -4.96 24.85 -18.88
CA PRO A 39 -5.35 23.45 -18.77
C PRO A 39 -5.09 22.68 -20.07
N ILE A 40 -4.44 21.54 -19.96
CA ILE A 40 -4.41 20.54 -21.02
C ILE A 40 -5.75 19.79 -20.95
N ALA A 41 -6.60 20.02 -21.95
CA ALA A 41 -7.89 19.34 -22.09
C ALA A 41 -7.67 17.85 -22.41
N GLY A 42 -8.38 16.96 -21.70
CA GLY A 42 -8.47 15.53 -22.00
C GLY A 42 -8.25 14.59 -20.83
N ALA A 43 -8.88 14.83 -19.69
CA ALA A 43 -8.98 13.84 -18.61
C ALA A 43 -10.30 13.06 -18.78
N ASP A 44 -10.19 11.81 -19.22
CA ASP A 44 -11.27 10.84 -19.15
C ASP A 44 -11.46 10.44 -17.67
N GLN A 45 -12.68 10.64 -17.17
CA GLN A 45 -13.08 10.34 -15.80
C GLN A 45 -13.12 8.82 -15.58
N GLY A 46 -12.18 8.27 -14.85
CA GLY A 46 -12.19 6.86 -14.49
C GLY A 46 -10.86 6.40 -13.90
N ASP A 47 -10.55 6.80 -12.72
CA ASP A 47 -9.46 6.35 -11.82
C ASP A 47 -8.57 7.53 -11.37
N GLU A 48 -9.15 8.46 -10.63
CA GLU A 48 -8.36 9.46 -9.93
C GLU A 48 -7.42 8.78 -8.94
N PRO A 49 -6.17 9.25 -8.81
CA PRO A 49 -5.33 8.84 -7.68
C PRO A 49 -6.09 9.20 -6.40
N ILE A 50 -6.18 8.25 -5.48
CA ILE A 50 -6.89 8.37 -4.20
C ILE A 50 -6.27 9.52 -3.40
N VAL A 51 -6.74 10.73 -3.64
CA VAL A 51 -6.32 11.97 -2.98
C VAL A 51 -7.36 12.30 -1.92
N ALA A 52 -6.87 12.60 -0.72
CA ALA A 52 -7.58 13.14 0.42
C ALA A 52 -8.83 12.34 0.84
N ALA A 53 -8.60 11.28 1.61
CA ALA A 53 -9.65 10.69 2.42
C ALA A 53 -10.32 11.79 3.26
N ASP A 54 -11.65 11.77 3.28
CA ASP A 54 -12.51 12.56 4.16
C ASP A 54 -12.02 12.40 5.62
N GLU A 55 -11.18 13.32 6.06
CA GLU A 55 -10.46 13.22 7.36
C GLU A 55 -11.36 12.92 8.56
N PRO A 56 -12.57 13.56 8.69
CA PRO A 56 -13.45 13.27 9.83
C PRO A 56 -14.02 11.85 9.81
N LYS A 57 -14.37 11.30 8.67
CA LYS A 57 -14.85 9.91 8.57
C LYS A 57 -13.75 8.91 8.87
N THR A 58 -12.54 9.19 8.42
CA THR A 58 -11.36 8.38 8.72
C THR A 58 -11.04 8.41 10.22
N ALA A 59 -11.10 9.58 10.88
CA ALA A 59 -10.88 9.69 12.31
C ALA A 59 -11.91 8.90 13.13
N ALA A 60 -13.20 8.99 12.76
CA ALA A 60 -14.26 8.23 13.42
C ALA A 60 -14.09 6.70 13.23
N ALA A 61 -13.65 6.27 12.06
CA ALA A 61 -13.37 4.86 11.80
C ALA A 61 -12.17 4.36 12.62
N ILE A 62 -11.11 5.14 12.71
CA ILE A 62 -9.95 4.84 13.57
C ILE A 62 -10.40 4.72 15.04
N ALA A 63 -11.19 5.66 15.55
CA ALA A 63 -11.67 5.61 16.93
C ALA A 63 -12.45 4.31 17.23
N LYS A 64 -13.27 3.81 16.29
CA LYS A 64 -13.96 2.52 16.42
C LYS A 64 -12.99 1.34 16.47
N ILE A 65 -11.95 1.36 15.62
CA ILE A 65 -10.91 0.32 15.62
C ILE A 65 -10.18 0.34 16.96
N LEU A 66 -9.73 1.51 17.42
CA LEU A 66 -9.01 1.65 18.69
C LEU A 66 -9.85 1.23 19.89
N ALA A 67 -11.15 1.55 19.89
CA ALA A 67 -12.07 1.07 20.94
C ALA A 67 -12.16 -0.47 20.96
N ALA A 68 -12.12 -1.10 19.80
CA ALA A 68 -12.11 -2.57 19.72
C ALA A 68 -10.75 -3.18 20.12
N CYS A 69 -9.67 -2.41 20.12
CA CYS A 69 -8.36 -2.86 20.61
C CYS A 69 -8.25 -2.86 22.15
N ALA A 70 -9.16 -2.23 22.88
CA ALA A 70 -9.09 -2.24 24.35
C ALA A 70 -9.19 -3.68 24.91
N PRO A 71 -8.37 -4.09 25.90
CA PRO A 71 -7.43 -3.29 26.71
C PRO A 71 -5.95 -3.27 26.20
N LEU A 72 -5.70 -3.47 24.92
CA LEU A 72 -4.33 -3.51 24.37
C LEU A 72 -3.66 -2.14 24.39
N ASP A 73 -2.33 -2.16 24.52
CA ASP A 73 -1.52 -0.96 24.36
C ASP A 73 -1.44 -0.54 22.89
N VAL A 74 -1.84 0.71 22.62
CA VAL A 74 -1.80 1.30 21.29
C VAL A 74 -0.65 2.28 21.18
N HIS A 75 0.26 2.01 20.24
CA HIS A 75 1.39 2.87 19.93
C HIS A 75 1.08 3.77 18.73
N PHE A 76 1.02 5.08 18.97
CA PHE A 76 0.85 6.07 17.91
C PHE A 76 2.22 6.38 17.27
N VAL A 77 2.43 5.89 16.05
CA VAL A 77 3.74 5.89 15.40
C VAL A 77 3.86 6.85 14.21
N GLY A 78 2.77 7.56 13.90
CA GLY A 78 2.70 8.44 12.75
C GLY A 78 2.58 7.67 11.43
N ARG A 79 2.36 8.42 10.34
CA ARG A 79 2.21 7.86 9.00
C ARG A 79 3.54 7.32 8.47
N ARG A 80 3.47 6.19 7.76
CA ARG A 80 4.63 5.53 7.12
C ARG A 80 5.82 5.42 8.08
N PRO A 81 5.66 4.68 9.19
CA PRO A 81 6.63 4.65 10.27
C PRO A 81 8.00 4.17 9.80
N GLY A 82 9.05 4.77 10.36
CA GLY A 82 10.45 4.43 10.11
C GLY A 82 11.06 3.54 11.18
N LYS A 83 12.32 3.77 11.50
CA LYS A 83 13.11 2.95 12.46
C LYS A 83 12.58 2.97 13.89
N GLN A 84 11.79 3.99 14.26
CA GLN A 84 11.24 4.15 15.61
C GLN A 84 10.33 3.00 16.05
N ILE A 85 9.79 2.22 15.09
CA ILE A 85 8.93 1.07 15.41
C ILE A 85 9.71 -0.24 15.62
N ASP A 86 11.00 -0.29 15.34
CA ASP A 86 11.80 -1.53 15.42
C ASP A 86 11.67 -2.26 16.76
N PRO A 87 11.67 -1.58 17.92
CA PRO A 87 11.48 -2.23 19.21
C PRO A 87 10.09 -2.84 19.43
N LEU A 88 9.10 -2.43 18.65
CA LEU A 88 7.71 -2.88 18.73
C LEU A 88 7.41 -4.06 17.79
N LEU A 89 8.36 -4.44 16.93
CA LEU A 89 8.19 -5.48 15.93
C LEU A 89 8.52 -6.86 16.54
N ALA A 90 7.57 -7.41 17.30
CA ALA A 90 7.70 -8.75 17.88
C ALA A 90 6.32 -9.46 17.92
N GLY A 91 6.34 -10.78 17.80
CA GLY A 91 5.13 -11.60 17.86
C GLY A 91 4.12 -11.23 16.78
N ARG A 92 2.94 -10.76 17.18
CA ARG A 92 1.87 -10.33 16.27
C ARG A 92 1.65 -8.83 16.36
N VAL A 93 1.63 -8.16 15.21
CA VAL A 93 1.53 -6.71 15.10
C VAL A 93 0.31 -6.34 14.25
N LEU A 94 -0.64 -5.59 14.83
CA LEU A 94 -1.78 -5.02 14.11
C LEU A 94 -1.41 -3.61 13.62
N VAL A 95 -1.41 -3.42 12.32
CA VAL A 95 -1.19 -2.12 11.67
C VAL A 95 -2.53 -1.47 11.38
N VAL A 96 -2.82 -0.35 12.04
CA VAL A 96 -4.00 0.49 11.79
C VAL A 96 -3.59 1.68 10.94
N GLY A 97 -3.96 1.66 9.66
CA GLY A 97 -3.51 2.69 8.72
C GLY A 97 -3.93 2.43 7.27
N ASP A 98 -3.28 3.09 6.32
CA ASP A 98 -3.47 2.83 4.89
C ASP A 98 -2.42 1.83 4.33
N ASP A 99 -2.55 1.45 3.05
CA ASP A 99 -1.66 0.46 2.43
C ASP A 99 -0.19 0.92 2.45
N ALA A 100 0.07 2.23 2.35
CA ALA A 100 1.42 2.77 2.44
C ALA A 100 2.01 2.66 3.87
N ASP A 101 1.16 2.73 4.89
CA ASP A 101 1.57 2.51 6.27
C ASP A 101 1.94 1.04 6.49
N LEU A 102 1.14 0.10 5.96
CA LEU A 102 1.45 -1.33 5.98
C LEU A 102 2.75 -1.62 5.21
N ALA A 103 2.94 -1.04 4.03
CA ALA A 103 4.17 -1.17 3.26
C ALA A 103 5.40 -0.67 4.04
N ALA A 104 5.26 0.43 4.78
CA ALA A 104 6.34 0.94 5.63
C ALA A 104 6.70 -0.04 6.75
N VAL A 105 5.72 -0.66 7.41
CA VAL A 105 5.95 -1.70 8.43
C VAL A 105 6.59 -2.93 7.80
N ALA A 106 6.06 -3.44 6.69
CA ALA A 106 6.62 -4.59 5.97
C ALA A 106 8.09 -4.33 5.54
N LEU A 107 8.41 -3.11 5.12
CA LEU A 107 9.78 -2.71 4.81
C LEU A 107 10.68 -2.73 6.05
N ARG A 108 10.17 -2.40 7.24
CA ARG A 108 10.95 -2.52 8.49
C ARG A 108 11.21 -3.97 8.83
N LEU A 109 10.21 -4.85 8.72
CA LEU A 109 10.39 -6.29 8.91
C LEU A 109 11.46 -6.85 7.98
N LEU A 110 11.39 -6.52 6.69
CA LEU A 110 12.38 -6.91 5.70
C LEU A 110 13.80 -6.45 6.09
N ARG A 111 13.96 -5.19 6.49
CA ARG A 111 15.27 -4.60 6.84
C ARG A 111 15.84 -5.13 8.15
N LYS A 112 15.03 -5.73 8.99
CA LYS A 112 15.40 -6.30 10.29
C LYS A 112 15.48 -7.81 10.27
N ASP A 113 15.24 -8.44 9.11
CA ASP A 113 15.22 -9.91 8.97
C ASP A 113 14.16 -10.56 9.88
N LEU A 114 12.96 -9.93 9.94
CA LEU A 114 11.87 -10.34 10.83
C LEU A 114 10.65 -10.89 10.06
N LEU A 115 10.71 -11.03 8.74
CA LEU A 115 9.60 -11.54 7.94
C LEU A 115 9.16 -12.94 8.35
N GLY A 116 10.12 -13.80 8.72
CA GLY A 116 9.85 -15.18 9.13
C GLY A 116 9.32 -15.32 10.56
N SER A 117 9.43 -14.30 11.40
CA SER A 117 9.14 -14.39 12.84
C SER A 117 7.97 -13.52 13.31
N VAL A 118 7.70 -12.39 12.66
CA VAL A 118 6.65 -11.45 13.03
C VAL A 118 5.43 -11.65 12.16
N GLU A 119 4.26 -11.71 12.79
CA GLU A 119 2.96 -11.83 12.15
C GLU A 119 2.33 -10.45 12.02
N ILE A 120 1.81 -10.13 10.82
CA ILE A 120 1.18 -8.85 10.54
C ILE A 120 -0.32 -9.02 10.37
N ALA A 121 -1.10 -8.27 11.15
CA ALA A 121 -2.51 -8.03 10.90
C ALA A 121 -2.70 -6.61 10.38
N TYR A 122 -3.75 -6.37 9.61
CA TYR A 122 -4.01 -5.08 8.99
C TYR A 122 -5.46 -4.64 9.18
N ALA A 123 -5.65 -3.40 9.62
CA ALA A 123 -6.94 -2.75 9.76
C ALA A 123 -6.96 -1.42 9.01
N SER A 124 -7.62 -1.42 7.85
CA SER A 124 -7.86 -0.18 7.10
C SER A 124 -8.96 0.66 7.76
N PRO A 125 -8.76 1.97 7.90
CA PRO A 125 -9.75 2.85 8.53
C PRO A 125 -10.94 3.13 7.59
N GLY A 126 -11.95 2.27 7.69
CA GLY A 126 -13.31 2.54 7.21
C GLY A 126 -13.57 2.38 5.71
N ARG A 127 -12.59 1.98 4.89
CA ARG A 127 -12.79 1.74 3.46
C ARG A 127 -12.00 0.54 2.95
N ARG A 128 -12.49 -0.06 1.89
CA ARG A 128 -11.71 -1.07 1.16
C ARG A 128 -10.50 -0.42 0.48
N THR A 129 -9.40 -1.14 0.48
CA THR A 129 -8.13 -0.75 -0.14
C THR A 129 -7.65 -1.88 -1.03
N PRO A 130 -6.67 -1.65 -1.92
CA PRO A 130 -6.06 -2.72 -2.69
C PRO A 130 -5.61 -3.91 -1.83
N VAL A 131 -5.04 -3.69 -0.66
CA VAL A 131 -4.65 -4.77 0.26
C VAL A 131 -5.85 -5.53 0.80
N THR A 132 -6.90 -4.83 1.25
CA THR A 132 -8.10 -5.51 1.79
C THR A 132 -8.84 -6.28 0.72
N ASP A 133 -8.85 -5.82 -0.53
CA ASP A 133 -9.47 -6.52 -1.65
C ASP A 133 -8.64 -7.72 -2.10
N LEU A 134 -7.32 -7.57 -2.18
CA LEU A 134 -6.41 -8.62 -2.62
C LEU A 134 -6.40 -9.83 -1.67
N TRP A 135 -6.50 -9.57 -0.36
CA TRP A 135 -6.38 -10.59 0.68
C TRP A 135 -7.70 -10.87 1.40
N ASP A 136 -8.81 -10.33 0.90
CA ASP A 136 -10.17 -10.48 1.48
C ASP A 136 -10.23 -10.17 2.97
N LEU A 137 -9.59 -9.06 3.38
CA LEU A 137 -9.54 -8.65 4.77
C LEU A 137 -10.80 -7.88 5.17
N PRO A 138 -11.35 -8.12 6.38
CA PRO A 138 -12.45 -7.34 6.90
C PRO A 138 -12.03 -5.90 7.24
N LEU A 139 -13.01 -5.02 7.41
CA LEU A 139 -12.80 -3.62 7.76
C LEU A 139 -13.16 -3.34 9.22
N GLY A 140 -12.60 -2.27 9.75
CA GLY A 140 -12.98 -1.74 11.05
C GLY A 140 -12.73 -2.72 12.21
N PRO A 141 -13.66 -2.83 13.20
CA PRO A 141 -13.52 -3.70 14.35
C PRO A 141 -13.36 -5.18 14.02
N ASP A 142 -13.90 -5.63 12.89
CA ASP A 142 -13.79 -7.03 12.46
C ASP A 142 -12.34 -7.41 12.11
N ALA A 143 -11.56 -6.44 11.60
CA ALA A 143 -10.14 -6.64 11.38
C ALA A 143 -9.37 -6.83 12.71
N VAL A 144 -9.81 -6.19 13.80
CA VAL A 144 -9.23 -6.39 15.14
C VAL A 144 -9.55 -7.81 15.65
N ARG A 145 -10.81 -8.27 15.49
CA ARG A 145 -11.18 -9.66 15.86
C ARG A 145 -10.34 -10.67 15.07
N LEU A 146 -10.22 -10.47 13.77
CA LEU A 146 -9.39 -11.32 12.92
C LEU A 146 -7.93 -11.33 13.42
N ALA A 147 -7.39 -10.17 13.80
CA ALA A 147 -6.02 -10.06 14.31
C ALA A 147 -5.79 -10.90 15.58
N HIS A 148 -6.81 -11.11 16.40
CA HIS A 148 -6.72 -11.92 17.63
C HIS A 148 -6.86 -13.41 17.38
N THR A 149 -7.77 -13.82 16.52
CA THR A 149 -8.26 -15.20 16.46
C THR A 149 -7.80 -15.99 15.25
N SER A 150 -7.36 -15.30 14.18
CA SER A 150 -7.11 -15.96 12.91
C SER A 150 -5.67 -16.45 12.77
N GLU A 151 -5.53 -17.44 11.91
CA GLU A 151 -4.25 -18.02 11.55
C GLU A 151 -3.50 -17.13 10.55
N VAL A 152 -2.21 -17.38 10.45
CA VAL A 152 -1.29 -16.72 9.53
C VAL A 152 -1.34 -17.41 8.18
N ASP A 153 -1.43 -16.61 7.13
CA ASP A 153 -1.20 -17.04 5.76
C ASP A 153 0.11 -16.44 5.23
N LEU A 154 0.84 -17.21 4.45
CA LEU A 154 2.10 -16.79 3.84
C LEU A 154 1.80 -16.14 2.49
N VAL A 155 1.78 -14.81 2.45
CA VAL A 155 1.49 -14.07 1.23
C VAL A 155 2.76 -13.56 0.55
N PRO A 156 2.82 -13.53 -0.78
CA PRO A 156 3.98 -13.01 -1.49
C PRO A 156 4.27 -11.56 -1.12
N LEU A 157 5.52 -11.25 -0.77
CA LEU A 157 6.03 -9.90 -0.67
C LEU A 157 6.70 -9.52 -1.99
N VAL A 158 6.30 -8.40 -2.57
CA VAL A 158 6.92 -7.86 -3.78
C VAL A 158 7.92 -6.76 -3.40
N ARG A 159 9.08 -6.78 -4.03
CA ARG A 159 10.12 -5.74 -3.87
C ARG A 159 10.33 -5.00 -5.18
N ASP A 160 10.98 -3.86 -5.07
CA ASP A 160 11.52 -3.15 -6.22
C ASP A 160 13.05 -3.01 -6.18
N ASP A 161 13.62 -2.57 -7.30
CA ASP A 161 15.05 -2.37 -7.48
C ASP A 161 15.64 -1.13 -6.79
N VAL A 162 14.78 -0.26 -6.22
CA VAL A 162 15.20 0.90 -5.41
C VAL A 162 15.08 0.64 -3.89
N GLY A 163 14.83 -0.60 -3.50
CA GLY A 163 14.82 -1.02 -2.10
C GLY A 163 13.52 -0.78 -1.36
N GLY A 164 12.40 -0.63 -2.08
CA GLY A 164 11.05 -0.58 -1.53
C GLY A 164 10.34 -1.92 -1.54
N VAL A 165 9.14 -1.95 -0.96
CA VAL A 165 8.19 -3.07 -1.01
C VAL A 165 6.85 -2.59 -1.56
N LEU A 166 6.07 -3.53 -2.05
CA LEU A 166 4.71 -3.36 -2.54
C LEU A 166 3.84 -4.43 -1.88
N VAL A 167 2.83 -4.00 -1.15
CA VAL A 167 1.91 -4.90 -0.40
C VAL A 167 0.52 -4.95 -1.02
N GLY A 168 0.11 -3.90 -1.73
CA GLY A 168 -1.17 -3.80 -2.42
C GLY A 168 -0.97 -3.62 -3.92
N VAL A 169 -0.92 -2.39 -4.40
CA VAL A 169 -0.88 -2.11 -5.83
C VAL A 169 0.18 -1.09 -6.22
N GLY A 170 0.93 -1.43 -7.27
CA GLY A 170 1.84 -0.53 -7.97
C GLY A 170 1.27 -0.09 -9.32
N TYR A 171 1.46 1.18 -9.64
CA TYR A 171 1.12 1.73 -10.96
C TYR A 171 2.34 2.37 -11.60
N LEU A 172 2.42 2.25 -12.90
CA LEU A 172 3.39 2.95 -13.72
C LEU A 172 2.70 3.41 -15.02
N GLY A 173 2.80 4.67 -15.33
CA GLY A 173 2.20 5.21 -16.56
C GLY A 173 2.26 6.73 -16.69
N PRO A 174 2.08 7.19 -17.94
CA PRO A 174 1.98 6.40 -19.17
C PRO A 174 3.29 5.68 -19.50
N VAL A 175 3.20 4.53 -20.17
CA VAL A 175 4.36 3.72 -20.57
C VAL A 175 4.55 3.80 -22.08
N SER A 176 5.76 4.07 -22.54
CA SER A 176 6.15 3.96 -23.94
C SER A 176 7.50 3.27 -24.00
N GLY A 177 7.49 1.96 -24.29
CA GLY A 177 8.70 1.17 -24.22
C GLY A 177 8.46 -0.32 -24.30
N THR A 178 9.19 -1.09 -23.50
CA THR A 178 9.13 -2.55 -23.48
C THR A 178 8.98 -3.06 -22.05
N VAL A 179 8.11 -4.05 -21.87
CA VAL A 179 7.88 -4.68 -20.56
C VAL A 179 7.99 -6.19 -20.71
N TYR A 180 8.75 -6.79 -19.82
CA TYR A 180 8.88 -8.24 -19.69
C TYR A 180 8.33 -8.69 -18.32
N VAL A 181 7.59 -9.80 -18.33
CA VAL A 181 7.24 -10.57 -17.14
C VAL A 181 7.98 -11.89 -17.26
N ASP A 182 8.94 -12.09 -16.36
CA ASP A 182 9.95 -13.13 -16.48
C ASP A 182 10.63 -13.05 -17.88
N GLU A 183 10.56 -14.09 -18.68
CA GLU A 183 11.12 -14.11 -20.05
C GLU A 183 10.12 -13.64 -21.12
N ARG A 184 8.85 -13.41 -20.75
CA ARG A 184 7.79 -13.10 -21.69
C ARG A 184 7.66 -11.59 -21.89
N ARG A 185 7.83 -11.12 -23.14
CA ARG A 185 7.51 -9.72 -23.49
C ARG A 185 6.00 -9.51 -23.53
N VAL A 186 5.45 -8.70 -22.60
CA VAL A 186 4.02 -8.39 -22.46
C VAL A 186 3.61 -7.07 -23.08
N LEU A 187 4.59 -6.14 -23.24
CA LEU A 187 4.38 -4.88 -23.94
C LEU A 187 5.58 -4.54 -24.84
N ARG A 188 5.27 -4.04 -26.04
CA ARG A 188 6.18 -3.29 -26.91
C ARG A 188 5.41 -2.11 -27.47
N GLY A 189 5.88 -0.88 -27.21
CA GLY A 189 5.22 0.37 -27.59
C GLY A 189 4.45 1.00 -26.42
N ALA A 190 3.32 1.64 -26.72
CA ALA A 190 2.60 2.46 -25.74
C ALA A 190 1.52 1.69 -24.97
N ALA A 191 1.42 1.98 -23.67
CA ALA A 191 0.30 1.64 -22.81
C ALA A 191 -0.10 2.85 -21.97
N HIS A 192 -1.39 2.91 -21.62
CA HIS A 192 -1.88 3.95 -20.72
C HIS A 192 -1.35 3.74 -19.30
N ARG A 193 -1.39 2.49 -18.83
CA ARG A 193 -1.00 2.14 -17.45
C ARG A 193 -0.55 0.68 -17.37
N LEU A 194 0.44 0.44 -16.54
CA LEU A 194 0.75 -0.87 -15.97
C LEU A 194 0.25 -0.87 -14.52
N ARG A 195 -0.38 -1.97 -14.11
CA ARG A 195 -0.75 -2.28 -12.74
C ARG A 195 0.01 -3.54 -12.33
N VAL A 196 0.64 -3.50 -11.16
CA VAL A 196 1.39 -4.62 -10.58
C VAL A 196 0.85 -4.89 -9.18
N GLU A 197 0.57 -6.15 -8.88
CA GLU A 197 0.04 -6.59 -7.58
C GLU A 197 0.74 -7.87 -7.14
N PRO A 198 0.87 -8.11 -5.81
CA PRO A 198 1.19 -9.44 -5.32
C PRO A 198 0.17 -10.47 -5.82
N ASP A 199 0.65 -11.66 -6.17
CA ASP A 199 -0.17 -12.78 -6.64
C ASP A 199 0.25 -14.07 -5.96
N ARG A 200 -0.74 -14.84 -5.45
CA ARG A 200 -0.48 -16.06 -4.65
C ARG A 200 0.22 -17.14 -5.44
N GLU A 201 -0.13 -17.29 -6.70
CA GLU A 201 0.31 -18.41 -7.54
C GLU A 201 1.74 -18.23 -8.03
N LYS A 202 2.04 -17.08 -8.62
CA LYS A 202 3.34 -16.80 -9.26
C LYS A 202 4.18 -15.77 -8.52
N GLY A 203 3.59 -14.98 -7.64
CA GLY A 203 4.25 -13.95 -6.85
C GLY A 203 3.87 -12.54 -7.24
N LEU A 204 3.62 -12.25 -8.52
CA LEU A 204 3.03 -11.00 -8.97
C LEU A 204 2.15 -11.16 -10.22
N ALA A 205 1.15 -10.29 -10.33
CA ALA A 205 0.28 -10.12 -11.48
C ALA A 205 0.55 -8.76 -12.12
N VAL A 206 0.73 -8.74 -13.43
CA VAL A 206 0.98 -7.52 -14.22
C VAL A 206 -0.14 -7.33 -15.21
N THR A 207 -0.90 -6.25 -15.06
CA THR A 207 -1.98 -5.89 -15.97
C THR A 207 -1.58 -4.71 -16.84
N VAL A 208 -1.62 -4.91 -18.15
CA VAL A 208 -1.33 -3.89 -19.18
C VAL A 208 -2.64 -3.31 -19.69
N THR A 209 -2.86 -2.02 -19.45
CA THR A 209 -4.00 -1.28 -19.99
C THR A 209 -3.52 -0.38 -21.13
N ARG A 210 -4.02 -0.65 -22.36
CA ARG A 210 -3.70 0.17 -23.54
C ARG A 210 -4.74 1.26 -23.74
N ARG A 211 -4.38 2.38 -24.37
CA ARG A 211 -5.34 3.43 -24.74
C ARG A 211 -6.40 2.86 -25.67
N ARG A 212 -7.66 3.25 -25.43
CA ARG A 212 -8.74 3.08 -26.41
C ARG A 212 -8.57 4.11 -27.50
N PHE A 213 -8.64 3.69 -28.76
CA PHE A 213 -8.73 4.57 -29.91
C PHE A 213 -10.12 4.38 -30.54
N ILE A 214 -10.92 5.44 -30.55
CA ILE A 214 -12.27 5.48 -31.19
C ILE A 214 -13.16 4.27 -30.80
N GLY A 215 -13.41 4.08 -29.50
CA GLY A 215 -14.34 3.01 -29.05
C GLY A 215 -13.83 1.57 -29.16
N ILE A 216 -12.76 1.33 -29.93
CA ILE A 216 -12.12 0.04 -30.10
C ILE A 216 -10.86 -0.02 -29.22
N GLY A 217 -10.98 -0.60 -28.02
CA GLY A 217 -9.84 -0.80 -27.13
C GLY A 217 -9.61 -2.28 -26.87
N ARG A 218 -8.34 -2.69 -26.85
CA ARG A 218 -8.00 -4.04 -26.35
C ARG A 218 -8.34 -4.08 -24.86
N ARG A 219 -8.97 -5.18 -24.44
CA ARG A 219 -9.21 -5.45 -23.01
C ARG A 219 -7.87 -5.45 -22.27
N PRO A 220 -7.83 -5.02 -20.99
CA PRO A 220 -6.64 -5.17 -20.16
C PRO A 220 -6.16 -6.63 -20.20
N THR A 221 -4.86 -6.82 -20.25
CA THR A 221 -4.25 -8.17 -20.31
C THR A 221 -3.41 -8.35 -19.06
N THR A 222 -3.72 -9.38 -18.28
CA THR A 222 -2.97 -9.75 -17.09
C THR A 222 -2.03 -10.92 -17.40
N THR A 223 -0.81 -10.83 -16.89
CA THR A 223 0.22 -11.87 -16.98
C THR A 223 0.79 -12.10 -15.57
N LEU A 224 0.84 -13.35 -15.14
CA LEU A 224 1.42 -13.75 -13.86
C LEU A 224 2.91 -14.07 -14.06
N GLY A 225 3.73 -13.76 -13.05
CA GLY A 225 5.16 -14.04 -13.04
C GLY A 225 5.82 -13.78 -11.70
N ARG A 226 7.14 -13.93 -11.68
CA ARG A 226 7.96 -13.70 -10.48
C ARG A 226 8.63 -12.35 -10.49
N ALA A 227 8.83 -11.79 -11.68
CA ALA A 227 9.44 -10.47 -11.86
C ALA A 227 8.82 -9.75 -13.06
N VAL A 228 8.76 -8.42 -12.98
CA VAL A 228 8.45 -7.55 -14.13
C VAL A 228 9.57 -6.54 -14.29
N GLN A 229 10.11 -6.46 -15.50
CA GLN A 229 11.11 -5.48 -15.90
C GLN A 229 10.48 -4.50 -16.89
N ILE A 230 10.59 -3.23 -16.59
CA ILE A 230 9.96 -2.13 -17.33
C ILE A 230 11.06 -1.21 -17.82
N GLY A 231 11.17 -1.05 -19.14
CA GLY A 231 11.96 -0.01 -19.79
C GLY A 231 11.03 0.91 -20.56
N THR A 232 11.07 2.22 -20.30
CA THR A 232 10.10 3.18 -20.85
C THR A 232 10.73 4.56 -20.96
N VAL A 233 10.08 5.50 -21.65
CA VAL A 233 10.37 6.93 -21.44
C VAL A 233 10.08 7.28 -19.97
N PRO A 234 10.70 8.32 -19.39
CA PRO A 234 10.48 8.65 -17.98
C PRO A 234 9.00 8.75 -17.62
N SER A 235 8.58 7.95 -16.65
CA SER A 235 7.19 7.78 -16.23
C SER A 235 7.06 7.78 -14.72
N THR A 236 5.90 8.19 -14.21
CA THR A 236 5.63 8.18 -12.77
C THR A 236 5.37 6.74 -12.30
N VAL A 237 6.06 6.35 -11.24
CA VAL A 237 5.80 5.10 -10.50
C VAL A 237 5.07 5.43 -9.22
N VAL A 238 3.98 4.73 -8.93
CA VAL A 238 3.22 4.85 -7.67
C VAL A 238 3.24 3.49 -6.99
N ARG A 239 3.53 3.43 -5.69
CA ARG A 239 3.50 2.23 -4.87
C ARG A 239 2.55 2.44 -3.69
N ASP A 240 1.56 1.58 -3.57
CA ASP A 240 0.58 1.65 -2.47
C ASP A 240 0.05 3.08 -2.23
N GLY A 241 -0.26 3.79 -3.33
CA GLY A 241 -0.76 5.15 -3.31
C GLY A 241 0.32 6.26 -3.20
N ILE A 242 1.61 5.92 -3.04
CA ILE A 242 2.69 6.91 -2.89
C ILE A 242 3.50 7.01 -4.18
N PRO A 243 3.52 8.19 -4.84
CA PRO A 243 4.35 8.41 -6.02
C PRO A 243 5.83 8.41 -5.64
N TYR A 244 6.64 7.79 -6.51
CA TYR A 244 8.09 7.90 -6.42
C TYR A 244 8.50 9.35 -6.75
N PRO A 245 9.50 9.92 -6.05
CA PRO A 245 9.79 11.37 -6.12
C PRO A 245 10.20 11.91 -7.49
N ARG A 246 10.63 11.03 -8.39
CA ARG A 246 11.06 11.41 -9.73
C ARG A 246 10.53 10.42 -10.78
N PRO A 247 10.28 10.87 -12.03
CA PRO A 247 9.99 9.96 -13.13
C PRO A 247 11.15 8.97 -13.36
N MET A 248 10.82 7.74 -13.74
CA MET A 248 11.78 6.67 -13.95
C MET A 248 11.65 6.12 -15.37
N ASP A 249 12.77 5.84 -16.01
CA ASP A 249 12.86 5.19 -17.32
C ASP A 249 13.04 3.68 -17.23
N ARG A 250 13.43 3.18 -16.05
CA ARG A 250 13.55 1.76 -15.72
C ARG A 250 12.96 1.49 -14.36
N TRP A 251 12.29 0.35 -14.23
CA TRP A 251 11.76 -0.12 -12.96
C TRP A 251 11.59 -1.62 -12.96
N THR A 252 11.92 -2.25 -11.85
CA THR A 252 11.73 -3.69 -11.67
C THR A 252 10.92 -3.93 -10.41
N PHE A 253 9.88 -4.76 -10.52
CA PHE A 253 9.25 -5.40 -9.36
C PHE A 253 9.53 -6.89 -9.41
N TYR A 254 9.76 -7.51 -8.26
CA TYR A 254 10.03 -8.94 -8.17
C TYR A 254 9.54 -9.53 -6.84
N LYS A 255 9.12 -10.80 -6.91
CA LYS A 255 8.76 -11.58 -5.72
C LYS A 255 9.97 -11.73 -4.82
N HIS A 256 9.83 -11.36 -3.53
CA HIS A 256 10.84 -11.66 -2.53
C HIS A 256 10.87 -13.16 -2.22
N THR A 257 12.03 -13.66 -1.80
CA THR A 257 12.23 -15.09 -1.45
C THR A 257 11.43 -15.47 -0.21
N GLU A 258 11.33 -14.57 0.75
CA GLU A 258 10.63 -14.76 2.01
C GLU A 258 9.24 -14.09 1.95
N PRO A 259 8.15 -14.81 2.26
CA PRO A 259 6.80 -14.27 2.25
C PRO A 259 6.54 -13.39 3.47
N LEU A 260 5.51 -12.54 3.37
CA LEU A 260 4.94 -11.83 4.51
C LEU A 260 3.97 -12.75 5.26
N ARG A 261 4.07 -12.83 6.57
CA ARG A 261 3.18 -13.59 7.46
C ARG A 261 1.95 -12.74 7.79
N LEU A 262 0.92 -12.83 6.94
CA LEU A 262 -0.31 -12.02 7.07
C LEU A 262 -1.37 -12.79 7.85
N VAL A 263 -1.91 -12.17 8.91
CA VAL A 263 -3.03 -12.73 9.70
C VAL A 263 -4.32 -12.48 8.93
N ARG A 264 -4.89 -13.54 8.32
CA ARG A 264 -6.12 -13.43 7.53
C ARG A 264 -7.07 -14.63 7.67
N GLY A 265 -6.65 -15.64 8.39
CA GLY A 265 -7.29 -16.96 8.33
C GLY A 265 -6.86 -17.72 7.07
N VAL A 266 -6.86 -19.04 7.17
CA VAL A 266 -6.66 -19.92 6.03
C VAL A 266 -8.02 -20.14 5.38
N VAL A 267 -8.14 -19.81 4.09
CA VAL A 267 -9.32 -20.06 3.25
C VAL A 267 -9.05 -21.27 2.39
#